data_563a3e6d4b8725f33e5321937087ec14
#
_entry.id   563a3e6d4b8725f33e5321937087ec14
#
_cell.length_a   1.000
_cell.length_b   1.000
_cell.length_c   1.000
_cell.angle_alpha   90.00
_cell.angle_beta   90.00
_cell.angle_gamma   90.00
#
_symmetry.space_group_name_H-M   'P 1'
#
loop_
_entity.id
_entity.type
_entity.pdbx_description
1 polymer ?
#
loop_
_entity_poly.entity_id
_entity_poly.type
_entity_poly.pdbx_seq_one_letter_code
_entity_poly.pdbx_strand_id
1 'polypeptide(L)'
;VYTVKYKIEKFVSELTDSQMIYWTLIPKGFSNSVKDVTINIHTDFSIEDTIDVWGYGKYGGTAYVYNGNIQFNSMSTLTSSEYMTILIKFPQGTFNTSNKINKDFEYYFQMAEEGSIKYNENNESSQNTNYSKIIIIFCIIALSIYICIVSRFSYTKQIVLTSKEKKKVKKVGYYSEIPCEDIFRAYYISTKYKLNKNKTDFLGALLLKWIKENKIRMEKRATKFRFKTEETIFVLSEEPKISNSLEKKLYDMVYKSSKDGILEGDEFKTWCKRNNSSILDWFDEVINKIEKKILDSNEVEKKINMFGKEVKNKYVTTSSIQEDAMKISGLKKYLKDYSLIKEKEPLQVHLFEEYMIYAQMLGIAKKVAKMFKEVYPEIIEESCYADYGNIIYIDRYTDSGIKKARTEKARAEARERARNYSSGGGGFSSGGGGGGSFGGGGSGVGIR
;
A
#
# COMPACT_ATOMS: atom_id res chain seq x y z
N VAL A 1 13.49 27.97 -18.35
CA VAL A 1 13.43 27.15 -17.12
C VAL A 1 14.69 27.49 -16.33
N TYR A 2 14.51 27.95 -15.09
CA TYR A 2 15.63 28.24 -14.19
C TYR A 2 15.68 27.13 -13.12
N THR A 3 16.88 26.67 -12.80
CA THR A 3 17.11 25.69 -11.72
C THR A 3 18.09 26.30 -10.73
N VAL A 4 17.68 26.40 -9.48
CA VAL A 4 18.54 26.83 -8.38
C VAL A 4 18.73 25.68 -7.41
N LYS A 5 19.97 25.34 -7.07
CA LYS A 5 20.31 24.33 -6.05
C LYS A 5 21.05 25.02 -4.91
N TYR A 6 20.60 24.74 -3.69
CA TYR A 6 21.23 25.25 -2.47
C TYR A 6 21.10 24.23 -1.34
N LYS A 7 21.96 24.34 -0.35
CA LYS A 7 21.94 23.52 0.86
C LYS A 7 21.52 24.40 2.03
N ILE A 8 20.59 23.91 2.83
CA ILE A 8 20.20 24.53 4.10
C ILE A 8 20.82 23.73 5.23
N GLU A 9 21.64 24.35 6.04
CA GLU A 9 22.17 23.76 7.25
C GLU A 9 21.18 23.94 8.41
N LYS A 10 21.14 22.98 9.33
CA LYS A 10 20.26 23.01 10.50
C LYS A 10 18.77 23.12 10.13
N PHE A 11 18.36 22.51 9.03
CA PHE A 11 17.00 22.57 8.52
C PHE A 11 15.99 21.86 9.45
N VAL A 12 16.41 20.79 10.13
CA VAL A 12 15.61 20.09 11.14
C VAL A 12 16.05 20.53 12.52
N SER A 13 15.10 20.91 13.36
CA SER A 13 15.31 21.27 14.76
C SER A 13 14.85 20.13 15.68
N GLU A 14 15.66 19.81 16.68
CA GLU A 14 15.27 18.89 17.77
C GLU A 14 14.73 19.72 18.94
N LEU A 15 13.47 19.46 19.28
CA LEU A 15 12.75 20.08 20.38
C LEU A 15 12.76 19.18 21.62
N THR A 16 12.16 19.61 22.71
CA THR A 16 12.09 18.82 23.95
C THR A 16 11.18 17.61 23.82
N ASP A 17 10.19 17.62 22.93
CA ASP A 17 9.14 16.61 22.76
C ASP A 17 9.11 15.97 21.37
N SER A 18 9.75 16.58 20.38
CA SER A 18 9.62 16.17 18.97
C SER A 18 10.79 16.70 18.14
N GLN A 19 10.78 16.42 16.83
CA GLN A 19 11.62 17.10 15.86
C GLN A 19 10.73 17.90 14.90
N MET A 20 11.26 19.03 14.38
CA MET A 20 10.46 19.99 13.65
C MET A 20 11.20 20.50 12.41
N ILE A 21 10.46 20.69 11.32
CA ILE A 21 10.81 21.59 10.23
C ILE A 21 9.83 22.78 10.29
N TYR A 22 10.35 23.98 10.51
CA TYR A 22 9.58 25.23 10.45
C TYR A 22 10.34 26.20 9.56
N TRP A 23 9.87 26.40 8.32
CA TRP A 23 10.63 27.13 7.31
C TRP A 23 9.75 27.84 6.28
N THR A 24 10.11 29.08 5.93
CA THR A 24 9.48 29.80 4.82
C THR A 24 10.22 29.47 3.53
N LEU A 25 9.64 28.57 2.74
CA LEU A 25 10.21 28.14 1.46
C LEU A 25 9.98 29.13 0.32
N ILE A 26 8.85 29.84 0.34
CA ILE A 26 8.54 30.90 -0.61
C ILE A 26 8.35 32.20 0.18
N PRO A 27 9.31 33.12 0.16
CA PRO A 27 9.22 34.39 0.91
C PRO A 27 8.25 35.39 0.24
N LYS A 28 7.85 36.43 0.97
CA LYS A 28 7.13 37.59 0.40
C LYS A 28 8.05 38.40 -0.49
N GLY A 29 7.47 39.18 -1.39
CA GLY A 29 8.21 40.25 -2.12
C GLY A 29 8.73 39.83 -3.48
N PHE A 30 8.20 38.79 -4.10
CA PHE A 30 8.51 38.51 -5.51
C PHE A 30 8.08 39.64 -6.40
N SER A 31 8.92 39.97 -7.38
CA SER A 31 8.61 41.01 -8.38
C SER A 31 7.43 40.67 -9.27
N ASN A 32 7.19 39.35 -9.48
CA ASN A 32 6.09 38.83 -10.30
C ASN A 32 5.30 37.79 -9.51
N SER A 33 4.02 37.65 -9.84
CA SER A 33 3.19 36.57 -9.29
C SER A 33 3.69 35.19 -9.75
N VAL A 34 3.63 34.21 -8.87
CA VAL A 34 4.06 32.82 -9.13
C VAL A 34 2.86 31.93 -9.24
N LYS A 35 2.70 31.22 -10.37
CA LYS A 35 1.60 30.28 -10.58
C LYS A 35 1.99 28.87 -10.12
N ASP A 36 0.98 28.16 -9.59
CA ASP A 36 1.03 26.70 -9.38
C ASP A 36 2.29 26.22 -8.62
N VAL A 37 2.53 26.80 -7.44
CA VAL A 37 3.66 26.40 -6.59
C VAL A 37 3.38 25.02 -6.01
N THR A 38 4.31 24.10 -6.25
CA THR A 38 4.34 22.77 -5.63
C THR A 38 5.67 22.58 -4.92
N ILE A 39 5.61 22.27 -3.63
CA ILE A 39 6.76 21.97 -2.79
C ILE A 39 6.72 20.48 -2.47
N ASN A 40 7.77 19.75 -2.83
CA ASN A 40 7.91 18.32 -2.49
C ASN A 40 9.07 18.16 -1.53
N ILE A 41 8.83 17.53 -0.39
CA ILE A 41 9.85 17.18 0.60
C ILE A 41 10.03 15.67 0.56
N HIS A 42 11.24 15.23 0.28
CA HIS A 42 11.65 13.83 0.21
C HIS A 42 12.68 13.55 1.30
N THR A 43 12.61 12.35 1.85
CA THR A 43 13.60 11.80 2.79
C THR A 43 14.16 10.48 2.23
N ASP A 44 15.31 10.05 2.73
CA ASP A 44 15.90 8.76 2.39
C ASP A 44 15.09 7.57 2.92
N PHE A 45 14.15 7.84 3.80
CA PHE A 45 13.18 6.87 4.36
C PHE A 45 11.76 7.30 4.01
N SER A 46 10.81 6.37 4.15
CA SER A 46 9.38 6.65 3.92
C SER A 46 8.78 7.36 5.12
N ILE A 47 8.22 8.55 4.92
CA ILE A 47 7.47 9.29 5.95
C ILE A 47 6.12 8.62 6.15
N GLU A 48 5.72 8.41 7.39
CA GLU A 48 4.41 7.83 7.74
C GLU A 48 3.28 8.82 7.45
N ASP A 49 2.14 8.32 6.98
CA ASP A 49 0.95 9.14 6.68
C ASP A 49 0.34 9.80 7.93
N THR A 50 0.82 9.44 9.12
CA THR A 50 0.40 9.98 10.42
C THR A 50 1.13 11.26 10.83
N ILE A 51 2.13 11.69 10.06
CA ILE A 51 2.91 12.90 10.35
C ILE A 51 2.05 14.14 10.16
N ASP A 52 2.02 14.99 11.18
CA ASP A 52 1.28 16.26 11.16
C ASP A 52 2.01 17.32 10.35
N VAL A 53 1.31 17.94 9.41
CA VAL A 53 1.84 18.98 8.51
C VAL A 53 0.89 20.17 8.41
N TRP A 54 1.46 21.38 8.48
CA TRP A 54 0.73 22.64 8.36
C TRP A 54 1.39 23.56 7.35
N GLY A 55 0.58 24.31 6.64
CA GLY A 55 1.03 25.35 5.73
C GLY A 55 0.46 26.71 6.11
N TYR A 56 1.28 27.77 5.98
CA TYR A 56 0.91 29.15 6.29
C TYR A 56 1.25 30.08 5.14
N GLY A 57 0.48 31.13 4.99
CA GLY A 57 0.74 32.25 4.07
C GLY A 57 -0.22 32.33 2.89
N LYS A 58 -0.25 31.34 2.00
CA LYS A 58 -1.20 31.30 0.89
C LYS A 58 -2.54 30.73 1.35
N TYR A 59 -3.56 31.57 1.35
CA TYR A 59 -4.92 31.13 1.70
C TYR A 59 -5.47 30.13 0.67
N GLY A 60 -5.99 29.00 1.14
CA GLY A 60 -6.54 27.95 0.28
C GLY A 60 -5.52 26.98 -0.33
N GLY A 61 -4.25 27.01 0.09
CA GLY A 61 -3.26 25.99 -0.26
C GLY A 61 -3.53 24.65 0.42
N THR A 62 -2.86 23.58 0.00
CA THR A 62 -2.98 22.24 0.59
C THR A 62 -1.63 21.73 1.07
N ALA A 63 -1.64 21.01 2.21
CA ALA A 63 -0.48 20.33 2.79
C ALA A 63 -0.87 18.90 3.16
N TYR A 64 -0.11 17.90 2.75
CA TYR A 64 -0.41 16.49 3.03
C TYR A 64 0.82 15.60 2.91
N VAL A 65 0.80 14.46 3.61
CA VAL A 65 1.76 13.37 3.40
C VAL A 65 1.22 12.42 2.35
N TYR A 66 2.09 12.02 1.43
CA TYR A 66 1.70 11.19 0.32
C TYR A 66 2.82 10.27 -0.15
N ASN A 67 2.57 8.96 -0.11
CA ASN A 67 3.51 7.93 -0.56
C ASN A 67 4.91 8.09 0.05
N GLY A 68 4.97 8.36 1.36
CA GLY A 68 6.22 8.56 2.09
C GLY A 68 6.93 9.89 1.83
N ASN A 69 6.25 10.86 1.21
CA ASN A 69 6.76 12.21 0.95
C ASN A 69 5.75 13.25 1.39
N ILE A 70 6.21 14.47 1.66
CA ILE A 70 5.32 15.58 2.01
C ILE A 70 5.17 16.51 0.81
N GLN A 71 3.94 16.92 0.51
CA GLN A 71 3.66 17.83 -0.58
C GLN A 71 2.79 19.01 -0.13
N PHE A 72 3.18 20.22 -0.55
CA PHE A 72 2.43 21.45 -0.38
C PHE A 72 2.12 22.05 -1.75
N ASN A 73 0.89 22.55 -1.94
CA ASN A 73 0.47 23.19 -3.18
C ASN A 73 -0.23 24.52 -2.88
N SER A 74 0.03 25.53 -3.69
CA SER A 74 -0.63 26.84 -3.56
C SER A 74 -2.06 26.84 -4.02
N MET A 75 -2.51 25.85 -4.80
CA MET A 75 -3.81 25.75 -5.45
C MET A 75 -4.16 26.90 -6.41
N SER A 76 -3.49 28.05 -6.29
CA SER A 76 -3.69 29.23 -7.14
C SER A 76 -2.42 30.08 -7.16
N THR A 77 -2.42 31.12 -7.98
CA THR A 77 -1.31 32.06 -8.11
C THR A 77 -0.97 32.72 -6.77
N LEU A 78 0.31 32.71 -6.40
CA LEU A 78 0.86 33.52 -5.30
C LEU A 78 1.10 34.95 -5.79
N THR A 79 0.54 35.91 -5.08
CA THR A 79 0.83 37.33 -5.26
C THR A 79 2.10 37.74 -4.49
N SER A 80 2.66 38.91 -4.77
CA SER A 80 3.88 39.42 -4.08
C SER A 80 3.70 39.60 -2.56
N SER A 81 2.48 39.69 -2.06
CA SER A 81 2.16 39.79 -0.62
C SER A 81 2.02 38.45 0.09
N GLU A 82 1.91 37.35 -0.67
CA GLU A 82 1.73 36.00 -0.14
C GLU A 82 3.07 35.29 0.00
N TYR A 83 3.09 34.25 0.81
CA TYR A 83 4.26 33.41 1.08
C TYR A 83 3.83 31.96 1.33
N MET A 84 4.76 31.04 1.44
CA MET A 84 4.50 29.66 1.85
C MET A 84 5.52 29.24 2.90
N THR A 85 5.04 29.10 4.13
CA THR A 85 5.77 28.58 5.27
C THR A 85 5.25 27.19 5.59
N ILE A 86 6.13 26.27 5.86
CA ILE A 86 5.81 24.91 6.29
C ILE A 86 6.12 24.74 7.77
N LEU A 87 5.25 23.99 8.47
CA LEU A 87 5.49 23.48 9.80
C LEU A 87 5.18 21.98 9.80
N ILE A 88 6.13 21.16 10.21
CA ILE A 88 6.02 19.70 10.19
C ILE A 88 6.52 19.18 11.53
N LYS A 89 5.75 18.29 12.17
CA LYS A 89 6.10 17.61 13.41
C LYS A 89 6.52 16.18 13.14
N PHE A 90 7.71 15.82 13.58
CA PHE A 90 8.22 14.46 13.53
C PHE A 90 8.44 13.90 14.93
N PRO A 91 8.36 12.58 15.13
CA PRO A 91 8.77 11.93 16.37
C PRO A 91 10.25 12.24 16.68
N GLN A 92 10.61 12.22 17.98
CA GLN A 92 12.01 12.32 18.37
C GLN A 92 12.85 11.21 17.75
N GLY A 93 14.08 11.55 17.35
CA GLY A 93 15.00 10.57 16.76
C GLY A 93 14.75 10.21 15.29
N THR A 94 13.81 10.87 14.62
CA THR A 94 13.54 10.65 13.18
C THR A 94 14.76 11.07 12.33
N PHE A 95 15.42 12.15 12.69
CA PHE A 95 16.60 12.69 12.00
C PHE A 95 17.80 12.81 12.94
N ASN A 96 18.99 12.64 12.40
CA ASN A 96 20.20 12.98 13.13
C ASN A 96 20.50 14.48 12.95
N THR A 97 20.15 15.29 13.93
CA THR A 97 20.37 16.74 13.89
C THR A 97 21.09 17.24 15.14
N SER A 98 21.99 18.19 14.93
CA SER A 98 22.70 18.91 16.01
C SER A 98 22.00 20.21 16.44
N ASN A 99 20.92 20.58 15.76
CA ASN A 99 20.17 21.81 16.02
C ASN A 99 19.17 21.62 17.15
N LYS A 100 19.64 21.63 18.40
CA LYS A 100 18.81 21.44 19.59
C LYS A 100 18.23 22.76 20.10
N ILE A 101 16.94 22.79 20.33
CA ILE A 101 16.18 23.94 20.81
C ILE A 101 15.41 23.55 22.08
N ASN A 102 15.64 24.27 23.17
CA ASN A 102 14.97 24.01 24.45
C ASN A 102 13.57 24.64 24.49
N LYS A 103 12.70 24.17 23.60
CA LYS A 103 11.28 24.50 23.49
C LYS A 103 10.54 23.25 23.04
N ASP A 104 9.23 23.14 23.32
CA ASP A 104 8.35 22.10 22.80
C ASP A 104 7.72 22.51 21.45
N PHE A 105 7.04 21.58 20.84
CA PHE A 105 6.37 21.83 19.56
C PHE A 105 5.20 22.80 19.71
N GLU A 106 4.48 22.74 20.80
CA GLU A 106 3.33 23.59 21.08
C GLU A 106 3.68 25.07 21.06
N TYR A 107 4.86 25.43 21.59
CA TYR A 107 5.34 26.81 21.52
C TYR A 107 5.43 27.34 20.07
N TYR A 108 5.96 26.53 19.14
CA TYR A 108 6.08 26.92 17.73
C TYR A 108 4.75 26.85 17.00
N PHE A 109 3.91 25.91 17.34
CA PHE A 109 2.58 25.80 16.78
C PHE A 109 1.74 27.03 17.13
N GLN A 110 1.69 27.42 18.38
CA GLN A 110 0.98 28.63 18.81
C GLN A 110 1.54 29.89 18.13
N MET A 111 2.87 30.03 18.04
CA MET A 111 3.51 31.12 17.34
C MET A 111 3.14 31.16 15.84
N ALA A 112 3.02 30.01 15.19
CA ALA A 112 2.62 29.93 13.78
C ALA A 112 1.13 30.22 13.57
N GLU A 113 0.29 29.89 14.56
CA GLU A 113 -1.16 30.17 14.55
C GLU A 113 -1.47 31.64 14.91
N GLU A 114 -0.56 32.34 15.57
CA GLU A 114 -0.75 33.72 16.00
C GLU A 114 -0.99 34.65 14.79
N GLY A 115 -2.16 35.30 14.77
CA GLY A 115 -2.57 36.16 13.67
C GLY A 115 -2.95 35.44 12.38
N SER A 116 -3.03 34.09 12.40
CA SER A 116 -3.48 33.32 11.26
C SER A 116 -5.00 33.31 11.16
N ILE A 117 -5.54 33.36 9.95
CA ILE A 117 -6.96 33.16 9.66
C ILE A 117 -7.09 31.74 9.12
N LYS A 118 -7.75 30.85 9.86
CA LYS A 118 -8.00 29.49 9.40
C LYS A 118 -8.83 29.50 8.13
N TYR A 119 -8.40 28.74 7.14
CA TYR A 119 -9.16 28.57 5.92
C TYR A 119 -10.47 27.83 6.24
N ASN A 120 -11.58 28.56 6.16
CA ASN A 120 -12.92 28.01 6.20
C ASN A 120 -13.57 28.30 4.85
N GLU A 121 -13.99 27.25 4.13
CA GLU A 121 -14.71 27.39 2.85
C GLU A 121 -16.03 28.15 2.95
N ASN A 122 -16.48 28.50 4.15
CA ASN A 122 -17.79 29.08 4.41
C ASN A 122 -17.84 30.63 4.41
N ASN A 123 -16.82 31.31 3.92
CA ASN A 123 -16.85 32.77 3.77
C ASN A 123 -17.28 33.22 2.37
N GLU A 124 -18.41 32.69 1.87
CA GLU A 124 -19.21 33.43 0.88
C GLU A 124 -20.50 33.91 1.52
N SER A 125 -20.58 35.25 1.59
CA SER A 125 -21.73 36.10 1.82
C SER A 125 -22.78 35.64 2.86
N SER A 126 -22.80 36.40 3.95
CA SER A 126 -23.92 36.44 4.88
C SER A 126 -25.28 36.71 4.18
N GLN A 127 -26.07 35.68 4.01
CA GLN A 127 -27.52 35.77 4.01
C GLN A 127 -28.05 34.88 5.13
N ASN A 128 -28.73 35.56 6.03
CA ASN A 128 -29.35 35.03 7.23
C ASN A 128 -30.48 34.05 6.86
N THR A 129 -30.17 32.78 6.71
CA THR A 129 -31.15 31.73 6.52
C THR A 129 -30.87 30.60 7.51
N ASN A 130 -31.90 30.18 8.21
CA ASN A 130 -32.07 29.12 9.21
C ASN A 130 -31.05 27.94 9.17
N TYR A 131 -29.78 28.21 9.35
CA TYR A 131 -28.69 27.21 9.33
C TYR A 131 -28.82 26.14 10.42
N SER A 132 -29.47 26.47 11.55
CA SER A 132 -29.70 25.47 12.61
C SER A 132 -30.56 24.29 12.11
N LYS A 133 -31.53 24.51 11.26
CA LYS A 133 -32.36 23.45 10.67
C LYS A 133 -31.58 22.63 9.63
N ILE A 134 -30.70 23.25 8.83
CA ILE A 134 -29.88 22.60 7.83
C ILE A 134 -28.82 21.75 8.50
N ILE A 135 -28.14 22.21 9.55
CA ILE A 135 -27.19 21.47 10.34
C ILE A 135 -27.84 20.25 11.00
N ILE A 136 -29.05 20.42 11.56
CA ILE A 136 -29.83 19.32 12.15
C ILE A 136 -30.17 18.26 11.09
N ILE A 137 -30.60 18.69 9.88
CA ILE A 137 -30.88 17.78 8.76
C ILE A 137 -29.60 17.06 8.32
N PHE A 138 -28.46 17.76 8.22
CA PHE A 138 -27.17 17.17 7.86
C PHE A 138 -26.68 16.16 8.92
N CYS A 139 -26.82 16.48 10.20
CA CYS A 139 -26.54 15.54 11.29
C CYS A 139 -27.46 14.31 11.27
N ILE A 140 -28.74 14.48 10.94
CA ILE A 140 -29.69 13.36 10.82
C ILE A 140 -29.31 12.48 9.60
N ILE A 141 -28.94 13.09 8.47
CA ILE A 141 -28.47 12.36 7.28
C ILE A 141 -27.14 11.65 7.58
N ALA A 142 -26.17 12.30 8.20
CA ALA A 142 -24.90 11.71 8.61
C ALA A 142 -25.12 10.56 9.60
N LEU A 143 -26.01 10.73 10.57
CA LEU A 143 -26.39 9.69 11.53
C LEU A 143 -27.11 8.53 10.84
N SER A 144 -27.99 8.80 9.88
CA SER A 144 -28.71 7.77 9.11
C SER A 144 -27.74 7.00 8.19
N ILE A 145 -26.77 7.69 7.56
CA ILE A 145 -25.69 7.05 6.77
C ILE A 145 -24.80 6.23 7.70
N TYR A 146 -24.40 6.75 8.86
CA TYR A 146 -23.64 6.02 9.86
C TYR A 146 -24.39 4.78 10.36
N ILE A 147 -25.68 4.92 10.70
CA ILE A 147 -26.55 3.79 11.09
C ILE A 147 -26.68 2.78 9.93
N CYS A 148 -26.81 3.25 8.68
CA CYS A 148 -26.87 2.39 7.51
C CYS A 148 -25.56 1.66 7.25
N ILE A 149 -24.41 2.32 7.42
CA ILE A 149 -23.07 1.71 7.33
C ILE A 149 -22.88 0.70 8.48
N VAL A 150 -23.18 1.08 9.71
CA VAL A 150 -23.06 0.20 10.89
C VAL A 150 -24.04 -0.97 10.78
N SER A 151 -25.26 -0.76 10.31
CA SER A 151 -26.24 -1.82 10.07
C SER A 151 -25.75 -2.76 8.96
N ARG A 152 -25.23 -2.22 7.86
CA ARG A 152 -24.69 -3.02 6.76
C ARG A 152 -23.48 -3.86 7.21
N PHE A 153 -22.57 -3.30 8.03
CA PHE A 153 -21.50 -4.06 8.69
C PHE A 153 -22.00 -5.08 9.71
N SER A 154 -23.12 -4.80 10.39
CA SER A 154 -23.77 -5.76 11.31
C SER A 154 -24.57 -6.85 10.60
N TYR A 155 -25.00 -6.63 9.35
CA TYR A 155 -25.76 -7.62 8.58
C TYR A 155 -24.89 -8.61 7.80
N THR A 156 -23.61 -8.29 7.55
CA THR A 156 -22.70 -9.22 6.86
C THR A 156 -22.15 -10.26 7.82
N LYS A 157 -22.36 -11.53 7.46
CA LYS A 157 -21.71 -12.66 8.15
C LYS A 157 -20.19 -12.54 8.02
N GLN A 158 -19.44 -12.73 9.11
CA GLN A 158 -17.99 -12.59 9.13
C GLN A 158 -17.35 -13.70 9.96
N ILE A 159 -16.26 -14.28 9.45
CA ILE A 159 -15.40 -15.18 10.21
C ILE A 159 -14.41 -14.36 11.02
N VAL A 160 -14.41 -14.55 12.33
CA VAL A 160 -13.57 -13.81 13.28
C VAL A 160 -12.58 -14.75 13.96
N LEU A 161 -11.29 -14.45 13.85
CA LEU A 161 -10.22 -15.21 14.49
C LEU A 161 -9.60 -14.43 15.64
N THR A 162 -9.41 -15.08 16.76
CA THR A 162 -8.72 -14.51 17.92
C THR A 162 -7.20 -14.51 17.73
N SER A 163 -6.50 -13.66 18.47
CA SER A 163 -5.03 -13.67 18.48
C SER A 163 -4.45 -15.00 18.98
N LYS A 164 -5.18 -15.71 19.87
CA LYS A 164 -4.78 -17.01 20.41
C LYS A 164 -4.81 -18.10 19.33
N GLU A 165 -5.87 -18.14 18.51
CA GLU A 165 -5.97 -19.08 17.38
C GLU A 165 -4.86 -18.84 16.35
N LYS A 166 -4.62 -17.57 15.97
CA LYS A 166 -3.53 -17.22 15.04
C LYS A 166 -2.14 -17.60 15.57
N LYS A 167 -1.92 -17.49 16.88
CA LYS A 167 -0.66 -17.91 17.52
C LYS A 167 -0.53 -19.43 17.59
N LYS A 168 -1.63 -20.15 17.85
CA LYS A 168 -1.66 -21.62 17.89
C LYS A 168 -1.24 -22.21 16.54
N VAL A 169 -1.80 -21.71 15.44
CA VAL A 169 -1.50 -22.15 14.08
C VAL A 169 -0.03 -21.91 13.70
N LYS A 170 0.64 -20.91 14.27
CA LYS A 170 2.07 -20.63 14.00
C LYS A 170 3.04 -21.51 14.82
N LYS A 171 2.55 -22.20 15.87
CA LYS A 171 3.35 -23.06 16.74
C LYS A 171 3.20 -24.54 16.36
N VAL A 172 3.43 -24.86 15.07
CA VAL A 172 3.28 -26.22 14.55
C VAL A 172 4.63 -26.82 14.12
N GLY A 173 4.67 -28.15 14.00
CA GLY A 173 5.80 -28.88 13.43
C GLY A 173 5.94 -28.66 11.92
N TYR A 174 6.82 -29.41 11.30
CA TYR A 174 6.96 -29.46 9.85
C TYR A 174 5.79 -30.25 9.23
N TYR A 175 5.41 -29.82 8.05
CA TYR A 175 4.45 -30.51 7.20
C TYR A 175 4.96 -30.45 5.76
N SER A 176 5.17 -31.58 5.12
CA SER A 176 5.83 -31.68 3.80
C SER A 176 4.85 -31.86 2.63
N GLU A 177 3.61 -32.27 2.90
CA GLU A 177 2.63 -32.47 1.83
C GLU A 177 1.97 -31.14 1.41
N ILE A 178 1.30 -31.16 0.26
CA ILE A 178 0.50 -30.03 -0.20
C ILE A 178 -0.77 -29.93 0.64
N PRO A 179 -0.99 -28.79 1.35
CA PRO A 179 -2.03 -28.71 2.38
C PRO A 179 -3.46 -28.72 1.85
N CYS A 180 -3.68 -28.14 0.68
CA CYS A 180 -5.00 -27.97 0.07
C CYS A 180 -4.90 -28.16 -1.45
N GLU A 181 -5.83 -28.90 -2.05
CA GLU A 181 -5.94 -29.02 -3.50
C GLU A 181 -6.34 -27.68 -4.15
N ASP A 182 -7.25 -26.93 -3.52
CA ASP A 182 -7.68 -25.60 -3.99
C ASP A 182 -6.76 -24.51 -3.45
N ILE A 183 -5.91 -23.97 -4.31
CA ILE A 183 -4.97 -22.88 -3.98
C ILE A 183 -5.71 -21.60 -3.55
N PHE A 184 -6.95 -21.36 -3.99
CA PHE A 184 -7.77 -20.21 -3.57
C PHE A 184 -8.20 -20.35 -2.12
N ARG A 185 -8.59 -21.59 -1.70
CA ARG A 185 -8.86 -21.92 -0.30
C ARG A 185 -7.62 -21.72 0.55
N ALA A 186 -6.47 -22.25 0.12
CA ALA A 186 -5.19 -22.08 0.80
C ALA A 186 -4.82 -20.60 0.96
N TYR A 187 -5.03 -19.80 -0.10
CA TYR A 187 -4.79 -18.36 -0.08
C TYR A 187 -5.69 -17.63 0.92
N TYR A 188 -6.99 -17.92 0.94
CA TYR A 188 -7.93 -17.37 1.92
C TYR A 188 -7.48 -17.67 3.34
N ILE A 189 -7.21 -18.94 3.66
CA ILE A 189 -6.76 -19.39 4.98
C ILE A 189 -5.45 -18.70 5.37
N SER A 190 -4.48 -18.66 4.46
CA SER A 190 -3.19 -17.97 4.69
C SER A 190 -3.37 -16.50 5.04
N THR A 191 -4.29 -15.82 4.39
CA THR A 191 -4.57 -14.40 4.61
C THR A 191 -5.28 -14.18 5.95
N LYS A 192 -6.31 -14.98 6.26
CA LYS A 192 -7.06 -14.89 7.54
C LYS A 192 -6.18 -15.17 8.75
N TYR A 193 -5.31 -16.17 8.69
CA TYR A 193 -4.38 -16.52 9.77
C TYR A 193 -3.09 -15.72 9.76
N LYS A 194 -2.90 -14.79 8.80
CA LYS A 194 -1.69 -13.97 8.63
C LYS A 194 -0.43 -14.84 8.47
N LEU A 195 -0.50 -15.84 7.58
CA LEU A 195 0.61 -16.72 7.24
C LEU A 195 1.39 -16.20 6.01
N ASN A 196 0.74 -15.54 5.07
CA ASN A 196 1.39 -14.88 3.94
C ASN A 196 2.09 -13.57 4.36
N LYS A 197 3.05 -13.12 3.55
CA LYS A 197 3.74 -11.85 3.76
C LYS A 197 2.87 -10.69 3.26
N ASN A 198 2.43 -10.78 2.01
CA ASN A 198 1.50 -9.85 1.40
C ASN A 198 0.36 -10.64 0.72
N LYS A 199 -0.87 -10.12 0.77
CA LYS A 199 -1.99 -10.75 0.05
C LYS A 199 -1.78 -10.76 -1.48
N THR A 200 -0.98 -9.86 -2.00
CA THR A 200 -0.72 -9.71 -3.44
C THR A 200 0.35 -10.65 -3.99
N ASP A 201 1.09 -11.35 -3.13
CA ASP A 201 2.06 -12.40 -3.53
C ASP A 201 1.34 -13.57 -4.25
N PHE A 202 0.02 -13.66 -4.09
CA PHE A 202 -0.83 -14.65 -4.76
C PHE A 202 -0.86 -14.51 -6.29
N LEU A 203 -0.67 -13.30 -6.83
CA LEU A 203 -0.53 -13.10 -8.29
C LEU A 203 0.65 -13.90 -8.84
N GLY A 204 1.81 -13.80 -8.20
CA GLY A 204 3.00 -14.57 -8.61
C GLY A 204 2.80 -16.09 -8.48
N ALA A 205 2.05 -16.52 -7.46
CA ALA A 205 1.70 -17.94 -7.30
C ALA A 205 0.83 -18.45 -8.46
N LEU A 206 -0.14 -17.65 -8.92
CA LEU A 206 -0.96 -18.01 -10.09
C LEU A 206 -0.17 -17.98 -11.39
N LEU A 207 0.79 -17.07 -11.56
CA LEU A 207 1.70 -17.10 -12.72
C LEU A 207 2.53 -18.40 -12.74
N LEU A 208 3.11 -18.80 -11.61
CA LEU A 208 3.83 -20.09 -11.50
C LEU A 208 2.90 -21.27 -11.80
N LYS A 209 1.68 -21.26 -11.29
CA LYS A 209 0.66 -22.27 -11.59
C LYS A 209 0.34 -22.32 -13.10
N TRP A 210 0.16 -21.19 -13.75
CA TRP A 210 -0.13 -21.13 -15.18
C TRP A 210 1.02 -21.59 -16.05
N ILE A 211 2.26 -21.38 -15.63
CA ILE A 211 3.44 -21.93 -16.31
C ILE A 211 3.45 -23.46 -16.16
N LYS A 212 3.23 -24.00 -14.96
CA LYS A 212 3.12 -25.44 -14.72
C LYS A 212 2.01 -26.09 -15.56
N GLU A 213 0.90 -25.39 -15.73
CA GLU A 213 -0.26 -25.86 -16.52
C GLU A 213 -0.14 -25.52 -18.03
N ASN A 214 1.00 -25.05 -18.49
CA ASN A 214 1.26 -24.65 -19.88
C ASN A 214 0.29 -23.57 -20.46
N LYS A 215 -0.32 -22.76 -19.57
CA LYS A 215 -1.17 -21.63 -19.97
C LYS A 215 -0.34 -20.38 -20.28
N ILE A 216 0.87 -20.33 -19.75
CA ILE A 216 1.88 -19.30 -20.01
C ILE A 216 3.21 -19.99 -20.24
N ARG A 217 3.99 -19.51 -21.19
CA ARG A 217 5.37 -19.92 -21.41
C ARG A 217 6.31 -18.74 -21.21
N MET A 218 7.50 -19.02 -20.68
CA MET A 218 8.56 -18.03 -20.58
C MET A 218 9.56 -18.26 -21.70
N GLU A 219 9.90 -17.21 -22.41
CA GLU A 219 10.86 -17.25 -23.50
C GLU A 219 11.88 -16.13 -23.33
N LYS A 220 13.12 -16.35 -23.82
CA LYS A 220 14.14 -15.31 -23.93
C LYS A 220 14.15 -14.78 -25.36
N ARG A 221 14.05 -13.48 -25.51
CA ARG A 221 14.07 -12.80 -26.81
C ARG A 221 15.21 -11.80 -26.86
N ALA A 222 15.92 -11.73 -27.95
CA ALA A 222 16.93 -10.71 -28.19
C ALA A 222 16.30 -9.33 -28.18
N THR A 223 16.91 -8.38 -27.48
CA THR A 223 16.40 -7.01 -27.43
C THR A 223 17.18 -6.10 -28.37
N LYS A 224 16.50 -5.05 -28.88
CA LYS A 224 17.12 -3.98 -29.69
C LYS A 224 17.86 -2.94 -28.82
N PHE A 225 17.85 -3.08 -27.50
CA PHE A 225 18.49 -2.12 -26.60
C PHE A 225 20.01 -2.35 -26.50
N ARG A 226 20.76 -1.28 -26.65
CA ARG A 226 22.24 -1.26 -26.76
C ARG A 226 23.02 -1.94 -25.62
N PHE A 227 22.39 -2.11 -24.43
CA PHE A 227 23.03 -2.64 -23.22
C PHE A 227 22.35 -3.89 -22.64
N LYS A 228 21.32 -4.41 -23.29
CA LYS A 228 20.59 -5.60 -22.86
C LYS A 228 20.42 -6.52 -24.05
N THR A 229 21.09 -7.65 -24.00
CA THR A 229 21.14 -8.63 -25.12
C THR A 229 19.89 -9.48 -25.18
N GLU A 230 19.29 -9.82 -24.04
CA GLU A 230 18.10 -10.67 -23.93
C GLU A 230 17.10 -10.13 -22.94
N GLU A 231 15.83 -10.37 -23.20
CA GLU A 231 14.69 -10.07 -22.33
C GLU A 231 13.84 -11.31 -22.14
N THR A 232 13.40 -11.53 -20.90
CA THR A 232 12.42 -12.58 -20.61
C THR A 232 11.01 -12.03 -20.88
N ILE A 233 10.25 -12.78 -21.67
CA ILE A 233 8.88 -12.50 -22.04
C ILE A 233 7.96 -13.61 -21.57
N PHE A 234 6.67 -13.30 -21.40
CA PHE A 234 5.62 -14.29 -21.19
C PHE A 234 4.76 -14.41 -22.43
N VAL A 235 4.63 -15.60 -22.96
CA VAL A 235 3.71 -15.92 -24.05
C VAL A 235 2.46 -16.56 -23.44
N LEU A 236 1.32 -15.87 -23.56
CA LEU A 236 0.04 -16.27 -22.98
C LEU A 236 -0.80 -17.03 -23.98
N SER A 237 -1.51 -18.07 -23.53
CA SER A 237 -2.49 -18.78 -24.34
C SER A 237 -3.72 -17.90 -24.59
N GLU A 238 -4.21 -17.86 -25.82
CA GLU A 238 -5.44 -17.11 -26.16
C GLU A 238 -6.69 -17.73 -25.52
N GLU A 239 -6.74 -19.05 -25.48
CA GLU A 239 -7.88 -19.81 -24.95
C GLU A 239 -7.44 -20.77 -23.81
N PRO A 240 -7.07 -20.24 -22.64
CA PRO A 240 -6.67 -21.11 -21.53
C PRO A 240 -7.88 -21.83 -20.95
N LYS A 241 -7.76 -23.15 -20.74
CA LYS A 241 -8.77 -23.93 -20.03
C LYS A 241 -8.74 -23.59 -18.54
N ILE A 242 -9.51 -22.60 -18.11
CA ILE A 242 -9.63 -22.17 -16.71
C ILE A 242 -11.09 -22.29 -16.28
N SER A 243 -11.39 -23.22 -15.38
CA SER A 243 -12.73 -23.45 -14.83
C SER A 243 -13.10 -22.47 -13.71
N ASN A 244 -12.14 -22.02 -12.92
CA ASN A 244 -12.38 -21.09 -11.83
C ASN A 244 -12.57 -19.67 -12.36
N SER A 245 -13.77 -19.10 -12.14
CA SER A 245 -14.15 -17.76 -12.64
C SER A 245 -13.27 -16.62 -12.10
N LEU A 246 -12.76 -16.73 -10.86
CA LEU A 246 -11.85 -15.73 -10.28
C LEU A 246 -10.47 -15.81 -10.93
N GLU A 247 -10.00 -17.04 -11.17
CA GLU A 247 -8.74 -17.29 -11.87
C GLU A 247 -8.82 -16.78 -13.31
N LYS A 248 -9.91 -17.10 -14.03
CA LYS A 248 -10.16 -16.61 -15.38
C LYS A 248 -10.17 -15.09 -15.46
N LYS A 249 -10.86 -14.43 -14.52
CA LYS A 249 -10.88 -12.96 -14.43
C LYS A 249 -9.49 -12.36 -14.30
N LEU A 250 -8.61 -12.94 -13.47
CA LEU A 250 -7.24 -12.48 -13.33
C LEU A 250 -6.42 -12.75 -14.59
N TYR A 251 -6.56 -13.95 -15.17
CA TYR A 251 -5.88 -14.29 -16.43
C TYR A 251 -6.23 -13.29 -17.53
N ASP A 252 -7.51 -12.95 -17.68
CA ASP A 252 -7.97 -11.96 -18.65
C ASP A 252 -7.40 -10.56 -18.41
N MET A 253 -7.19 -10.17 -17.14
CA MET A 253 -6.52 -8.92 -16.81
C MET A 253 -5.04 -8.95 -17.23
N VAL A 254 -4.35 -10.06 -17.00
CA VAL A 254 -2.95 -10.25 -17.41
C VAL A 254 -2.85 -10.31 -18.93
N TYR A 255 -3.74 -11.02 -19.60
CA TYR A 255 -3.80 -11.10 -21.05
C TYR A 255 -4.05 -9.71 -21.68
N LYS A 256 -5.01 -8.94 -21.16
CA LYS A 256 -5.29 -7.57 -21.59
C LYS A 256 -4.15 -6.58 -21.34
N SER A 257 -3.19 -6.93 -20.49
CA SER A 257 -2.02 -6.09 -20.26
C SER A 257 -0.97 -6.24 -21.37
N SER A 258 -0.99 -7.33 -22.11
CA SER A 258 -0.28 -7.50 -23.37
C SER A 258 -1.11 -6.92 -24.53
N LYS A 259 -0.51 -6.70 -25.68
CA LYS A 259 -1.20 -6.21 -26.89
C LYS A 259 -1.54 -7.34 -27.86
N ASP A 260 -0.75 -8.40 -27.82
CA ASP A 260 -0.72 -9.48 -28.80
C ASP A 260 -0.58 -10.88 -28.16
N GLY A 261 -0.89 -11.00 -26.85
CA GLY A 261 -0.69 -12.23 -26.10
C GLY A 261 0.76 -12.44 -25.64
N ILE A 262 1.66 -11.52 -25.98
CA ILE A 262 3.06 -11.54 -25.53
C ILE A 262 3.26 -10.39 -24.55
N LEU A 263 3.62 -10.73 -23.32
CA LEU A 263 3.82 -9.77 -22.24
C LEU A 263 5.31 -9.51 -22.08
N GLU A 264 5.75 -8.33 -22.42
CA GLU A 264 7.17 -7.94 -22.41
C GLU A 264 7.41 -6.64 -21.63
N GLY A 265 8.64 -6.43 -21.20
CA GLY A 265 9.10 -5.21 -20.53
C GLY A 265 8.22 -4.76 -19.37
N ASP A 266 7.79 -3.51 -19.41
CA ASP A 266 6.98 -2.84 -18.40
C ASP A 266 5.47 -2.82 -18.72
N GLU A 267 4.99 -3.63 -19.67
CA GLU A 267 3.58 -3.61 -20.13
C GLU A 267 2.60 -3.89 -18.99
N PHE A 268 2.79 -4.97 -18.24
CA PHE A 268 1.97 -5.28 -17.07
C PHE A 268 2.00 -4.16 -16.02
N LYS A 269 3.17 -3.61 -15.73
CA LYS A 269 3.33 -2.50 -14.78
C LYS A 269 2.61 -1.24 -15.27
N THR A 270 2.67 -0.96 -16.58
CA THR A 270 1.95 0.16 -17.20
C THR A 270 0.44 -0.05 -17.16
N TRP A 271 -0.02 -1.28 -17.41
CA TRP A 271 -1.43 -1.64 -17.31
C TRP A 271 -1.91 -1.51 -15.85
N CYS A 272 -1.16 -2.02 -14.88
CA CYS A 272 -1.46 -1.90 -13.44
C CYS A 272 -1.56 -0.44 -12.99
N LYS A 273 -0.77 0.46 -13.55
CA LYS A 273 -0.88 1.90 -13.29
C LYS A 273 -2.26 2.43 -13.66
N ARG A 274 -2.78 2.05 -14.84
CA ARG A 274 -4.06 2.54 -15.38
C ARG A 274 -5.26 1.84 -14.77
N ASN A 275 -5.14 0.56 -14.42
CA ASN A 275 -6.20 -0.31 -13.93
C ASN A 275 -5.97 -0.71 -12.45
N ASN A 276 -5.44 0.23 -11.64
CA ASN A 276 -4.99 -0.04 -10.28
C ASN A 276 -6.11 -0.58 -9.36
N SER A 277 -7.30 -0.02 -9.41
CA SER A 277 -8.44 -0.53 -8.64
C SER A 277 -8.83 -1.93 -9.07
N SER A 278 -8.95 -2.20 -10.38
CA SER A 278 -9.36 -3.51 -10.88
C SER A 278 -8.47 -4.64 -10.39
N ILE A 279 -7.14 -4.46 -10.45
CA ILE A 279 -6.19 -5.49 -10.01
C ILE A 279 -6.14 -5.61 -8.48
N LEU A 280 -6.22 -4.52 -7.74
CA LEU A 280 -6.16 -4.57 -6.28
C LEU A 280 -7.47 -5.09 -5.66
N ASP A 281 -8.62 -4.69 -6.19
CA ASP A 281 -9.93 -5.09 -5.71
C ASP A 281 -10.22 -6.58 -6.01
N TRP A 282 -9.55 -7.16 -7.04
CA TRP A 282 -9.63 -8.60 -7.32
C TRP A 282 -9.18 -9.44 -6.13
N PHE A 283 -8.11 -9.07 -5.42
CA PHE A 283 -7.66 -9.82 -4.24
C PHE A 283 -8.71 -9.81 -3.12
N ASP A 284 -9.41 -8.70 -2.93
CA ASP A 284 -10.48 -8.60 -1.95
C ASP A 284 -11.73 -9.38 -2.41
N GLU A 285 -12.03 -9.37 -3.70
CA GLU A 285 -13.09 -10.19 -4.29
C GLU A 285 -12.85 -11.70 -4.06
N VAL A 286 -11.61 -12.17 -4.24
CA VAL A 286 -11.22 -13.56 -3.94
C VAL A 286 -11.51 -13.89 -2.49
N ILE A 287 -10.99 -13.07 -1.57
CA ILE A 287 -11.17 -13.30 -0.12
C ILE A 287 -12.67 -13.35 0.22
N ASN A 288 -13.45 -12.40 -0.28
CA ASN A 288 -14.88 -12.31 0.02
C ASN A 288 -15.67 -13.48 -0.56
N LYS A 289 -15.38 -13.92 -1.79
CA LYS A 289 -16.07 -15.06 -2.42
C LYS A 289 -15.75 -16.38 -1.72
N ILE A 290 -14.49 -16.60 -1.33
CA ILE A 290 -14.12 -17.81 -0.59
C ILE A 290 -14.69 -17.78 0.83
N GLU A 291 -14.65 -16.62 1.52
CA GLU A 291 -15.29 -16.47 2.84
C GLU A 291 -16.77 -16.79 2.79
N LYS A 292 -17.47 -16.32 1.75
CA LYS A 292 -18.89 -16.64 1.56
C LYS A 292 -19.10 -18.15 1.38
N LYS A 293 -18.31 -18.83 0.53
CA LYS A 293 -18.40 -20.29 0.36
C LYS A 293 -18.21 -21.03 1.68
N ILE A 294 -17.24 -20.61 2.50
CA ILE A 294 -16.97 -21.21 3.81
C ILE A 294 -18.11 -20.91 4.79
N LEU A 295 -18.68 -19.71 4.78
CA LEU A 295 -19.83 -19.35 5.63
C LEU A 295 -21.11 -20.12 5.26
N ASP A 296 -21.23 -20.54 4.00
CA ASP A 296 -22.36 -21.34 3.50
C ASP A 296 -22.10 -22.86 3.64
N SER A 297 -20.92 -23.27 4.12
CA SER A 297 -20.56 -24.67 4.43
C SER A 297 -20.71 -24.96 5.93
N ASN A 298 -20.56 -26.25 6.29
CA ASN A 298 -20.54 -26.67 7.69
C ASN A 298 -19.19 -26.47 8.41
N GLU A 299 -18.29 -25.66 7.85
CA GLU A 299 -16.94 -25.44 8.37
C GLU A 299 -16.82 -24.22 9.31
N VAL A 300 -17.96 -23.67 9.71
CA VAL A 300 -18.03 -22.54 10.65
C VAL A 300 -19.11 -22.76 11.70
N GLU A 301 -18.84 -22.24 12.88
CA GLU A 301 -19.78 -22.24 14.00
C GLU A 301 -20.08 -20.80 14.41
N LYS A 302 -21.24 -20.56 15.00
CA LYS A 302 -21.57 -19.25 15.54
C LYS A 302 -20.64 -18.89 16.70
N LYS A 303 -20.14 -17.68 16.70
CA LYS A 303 -19.31 -17.19 17.79
C LYS A 303 -20.15 -16.98 19.05
N ILE A 304 -19.71 -17.55 20.15
CA ILE A 304 -20.32 -17.37 21.48
C ILE A 304 -19.51 -16.31 22.26
N ASN A 305 -20.19 -15.39 22.94
CA ASN A 305 -19.56 -14.42 23.83
C ASN A 305 -19.26 -15.03 25.22
N MET A 306 -18.63 -14.26 26.12
CA MET A 306 -18.28 -14.72 27.47
C MET A 306 -19.49 -15.06 28.37
N PHE A 307 -20.69 -14.66 27.98
CA PHE A 307 -21.96 -14.97 28.70
C PHE A 307 -22.73 -16.13 28.05
N GLY A 308 -22.11 -16.92 27.15
CA GLY A 308 -22.74 -18.06 26.48
C GLY A 308 -23.76 -17.70 25.39
N LYS A 309 -23.87 -16.42 24.98
CA LYS A 309 -24.80 -15.98 23.96
C LYS A 309 -24.13 -15.90 22.59
N GLU A 310 -24.84 -16.30 21.56
CA GLU A 310 -24.40 -16.14 20.15
C GLU A 310 -24.22 -14.68 19.78
N VAL A 311 -23.10 -14.38 19.11
CA VAL A 311 -22.83 -13.03 18.58
C VAL A 311 -23.39 -12.95 17.17
N LYS A 312 -24.31 -12.04 16.94
CA LYS A 312 -24.98 -11.85 15.64
C LYS A 312 -23.96 -11.70 14.51
N ASN A 313 -24.14 -12.51 13.46
CA ASN A 313 -23.32 -12.50 12.23
C ASN A 313 -21.81 -12.69 12.42
N LYS A 314 -21.37 -13.20 13.57
CA LYS A 314 -19.98 -13.58 13.83
C LYS A 314 -19.85 -15.09 13.89
N TYR A 315 -18.88 -15.61 13.16
CA TYR A 315 -18.60 -17.04 13.06
C TYR A 315 -17.14 -17.31 13.43
N VAL A 316 -16.87 -18.50 13.91
CA VAL A 316 -15.53 -19.04 14.15
C VAL A 316 -15.31 -20.25 13.25
N THR A 317 -14.07 -20.53 12.91
CA THR A 317 -13.70 -21.69 12.09
C THR A 317 -13.78 -22.98 12.90
N THR A 318 -14.27 -24.05 12.27
CA THR A 318 -14.18 -25.42 12.85
C THR A 318 -12.73 -25.93 12.86
N SER A 319 -12.52 -27.12 13.44
CA SER A 319 -11.24 -27.82 13.46
C SER A 319 -10.66 -28.05 12.06
N SER A 320 -11.49 -28.33 11.07
CA SER A 320 -11.07 -28.58 9.69
C SER A 320 -10.26 -27.42 9.10
N ILE A 321 -10.80 -26.20 9.16
CA ILE A 321 -10.06 -24.99 8.67
C ILE A 321 -8.83 -24.70 9.51
N GLN A 322 -8.89 -24.97 10.83
CA GLN A 322 -7.73 -24.81 11.71
C GLN A 322 -6.62 -25.78 11.35
N GLU A 323 -6.95 -27.03 11.02
CA GLU A 323 -6.02 -28.05 10.54
C GLU A 323 -5.37 -27.65 9.22
N ASP A 324 -6.15 -27.20 8.24
CA ASP A 324 -5.60 -26.66 6.99
C ASP A 324 -4.64 -25.50 7.26
N ALA A 325 -5.00 -24.58 8.16
CA ALA A 325 -4.13 -23.49 8.54
C ALA A 325 -2.82 -23.96 9.22
N MET A 326 -2.90 -25.00 10.06
CA MET A 326 -1.73 -25.64 10.68
C MET A 326 -0.85 -26.33 9.64
N LYS A 327 -1.42 -27.07 8.69
CA LYS A 327 -0.69 -27.70 7.57
C LYS A 327 0.02 -26.65 6.70
N ILE A 328 -0.66 -25.56 6.33
CA ILE A 328 -0.05 -24.44 5.57
C ILE A 328 1.10 -23.79 6.35
N SER A 329 0.90 -23.57 7.65
CA SER A 329 1.95 -23.02 8.51
C SER A 329 3.15 -23.98 8.64
N GLY A 330 2.87 -25.28 8.78
CA GLY A 330 3.87 -26.34 8.81
C GLY A 330 4.66 -26.45 7.50
N LEU A 331 3.98 -26.38 6.35
CA LEU A 331 4.64 -26.33 5.04
C LEU A 331 5.53 -25.08 4.91
N LYS A 332 5.04 -23.91 5.34
CA LYS A 332 5.86 -22.70 5.34
C LYS A 332 7.15 -22.88 6.14
N LYS A 333 7.07 -23.51 7.30
CA LYS A 333 8.21 -23.79 8.15
C LYS A 333 9.13 -24.81 7.49
N TYR A 334 8.58 -25.92 6.96
CA TYR A 334 9.31 -26.95 6.24
C TYR A 334 10.12 -26.35 5.08
N LEU A 335 9.48 -25.56 4.21
CA LEU A 335 10.12 -24.93 3.07
C LEU A 335 11.21 -23.91 3.47
N LYS A 336 11.04 -23.20 4.58
CA LYS A 336 12.05 -22.26 5.08
C LYS A 336 13.31 -22.93 5.61
N ASP A 337 13.12 -24.08 6.24
CA ASP A 337 14.14 -24.78 6.98
C ASP A 337 14.62 -26.06 6.25
N TYR A 338 14.20 -26.24 4.99
CA TYR A 338 14.41 -27.46 4.21
C TYR A 338 15.87 -27.90 4.16
N SER A 339 16.81 -26.97 4.01
CA SER A 339 18.25 -27.28 4.00
C SER A 339 18.76 -27.85 5.33
N LEU A 340 18.06 -27.60 6.44
CA LEU A 340 18.43 -28.03 7.79
C LEU A 340 17.84 -29.40 8.16
N ILE A 341 16.92 -29.93 7.35
CA ILE A 341 16.27 -31.22 7.63
C ILE A 341 17.19 -32.32 7.22
N LYS A 342 17.58 -33.21 8.18
CA LYS A 342 18.56 -34.28 7.99
C LYS A 342 17.99 -35.46 7.22
N GLU A 343 16.73 -35.82 7.51
CA GLU A 343 16.04 -36.92 6.84
C GLU A 343 15.07 -36.33 5.81
N LYS A 344 15.36 -36.54 4.53
CA LYS A 344 14.56 -36.04 3.40
C LYS A 344 14.29 -37.22 2.46
N GLU A 345 13.04 -37.33 2.06
CA GLU A 345 12.69 -38.17 0.93
C GLU A 345 13.22 -37.56 -0.38
N PRO A 346 13.52 -38.37 -1.40
CA PRO A 346 13.87 -37.83 -2.72
C PRO A 346 12.76 -36.92 -3.24
N LEU A 347 13.08 -35.67 -3.51
CA LEU A 347 12.13 -34.70 -4.00
C LEU A 347 11.85 -34.93 -5.48
N GLN A 348 10.60 -35.12 -5.84
CA GLN A 348 10.17 -35.18 -7.23
C GLN A 348 9.98 -33.78 -7.82
N VAL A 349 10.27 -33.61 -9.11
CA VAL A 349 10.21 -32.32 -9.81
C VAL A 349 8.81 -31.68 -9.68
N HIS A 350 7.74 -32.46 -9.87
CA HIS A 350 6.39 -31.92 -9.77
C HIS A 350 6.03 -31.43 -8.35
N LEU A 351 6.61 -32.04 -7.29
CA LEU A 351 6.39 -31.57 -5.91
C LEU A 351 7.16 -30.27 -5.64
N PHE A 352 8.34 -30.12 -6.22
CA PHE A 352 9.07 -28.85 -6.20
C PHE A 352 8.26 -27.73 -6.85
N GLU A 353 7.62 -28.01 -7.99
CA GLU A 353 6.77 -27.01 -8.68
C GLU A 353 5.59 -26.56 -7.81
N GLU A 354 4.91 -27.49 -7.12
CA GLU A 354 3.88 -27.16 -6.14
C GLU A 354 4.42 -26.36 -4.95
N TYR A 355 5.58 -26.75 -4.43
CA TYR A 355 6.24 -26.03 -3.36
C TYR A 355 6.53 -24.57 -3.74
N MET A 356 6.94 -24.33 -4.99
CA MET A 356 7.22 -22.97 -5.46
C MET A 356 5.95 -22.12 -5.56
N ILE A 357 4.81 -22.70 -5.97
CA ILE A 357 3.50 -22.01 -5.99
C ILE A 357 3.13 -21.59 -4.55
N TYR A 358 3.20 -22.51 -3.59
CA TYR A 358 2.93 -22.21 -2.17
C TYR A 358 3.95 -21.23 -1.58
N ALA A 359 5.23 -21.40 -1.87
CA ALA A 359 6.28 -20.50 -1.41
C ALA A 359 6.05 -19.06 -1.89
N GLN A 360 5.58 -18.89 -3.14
CA GLN A 360 5.24 -17.60 -3.71
C GLN A 360 4.01 -17.00 -3.01
N MET A 361 2.94 -17.76 -2.84
CA MET A 361 1.74 -17.32 -2.12
C MET A 361 2.05 -16.89 -0.67
N LEU A 362 2.99 -17.57 -0.03
CA LEU A 362 3.42 -17.31 1.36
C LEU A 362 4.50 -16.22 1.48
N GLY A 363 4.99 -15.68 0.35
CA GLY A 363 6.00 -14.62 0.29
C GLY A 363 7.42 -15.07 0.68
N ILE A 364 7.76 -16.33 0.41
CA ILE A 364 9.07 -16.92 0.73
C ILE A 364 9.77 -17.53 -0.49
N ALA A 365 9.22 -17.38 -1.70
CA ALA A 365 9.73 -18.02 -2.92
C ALA A 365 11.20 -17.76 -3.17
N LYS A 366 11.69 -16.53 -3.01
CA LYS A 366 13.12 -16.21 -3.21
C LYS A 366 14.04 -17.01 -2.31
N LYS A 367 13.67 -17.13 -1.02
CA LYS A 367 14.47 -17.91 -0.06
C LYS A 367 14.49 -19.38 -0.43
N VAL A 368 13.32 -19.91 -0.75
CA VAL A 368 13.14 -21.31 -1.12
C VAL A 368 13.88 -21.64 -2.40
N ALA A 369 13.67 -20.87 -3.46
CA ALA A 369 14.34 -21.08 -4.75
C ALA A 369 15.88 -20.98 -4.63
N LYS A 370 16.40 -20.02 -3.85
CA LYS A 370 17.84 -19.91 -3.58
C LYS A 370 18.38 -21.17 -2.91
N MET A 371 17.68 -21.64 -1.90
CA MET A 371 18.08 -22.85 -1.16
C MET A 371 18.05 -24.11 -2.06
N PHE A 372 17.03 -24.27 -2.90
CA PHE A 372 16.97 -25.38 -3.84
C PHE A 372 18.06 -25.29 -4.90
N LYS A 373 18.41 -24.10 -5.38
CA LYS A 373 19.54 -23.91 -6.28
C LYS A 373 20.87 -24.39 -5.67
N GLU A 374 21.02 -24.22 -4.36
CA GLU A 374 22.26 -24.65 -3.66
C GLU A 374 22.28 -26.14 -3.34
N VAL A 375 21.12 -26.79 -3.14
CA VAL A 375 21.02 -28.18 -2.67
C VAL A 375 20.64 -29.14 -3.79
N TYR A 376 19.80 -28.74 -4.74
CA TYR A 376 19.25 -29.57 -5.81
C TYR A 376 19.09 -28.75 -7.10
N PRO A 377 20.18 -28.25 -7.72
CA PRO A 377 20.11 -27.44 -8.92
C PRO A 377 19.39 -28.15 -10.08
N GLU A 378 19.61 -29.49 -10.22
CA GLU A 378 18.99 -30.34 -11.24
C GLU A 378 17.47 -30.32 -11.20
N ILE A 379 16.86 -30.30 -10.03
CA ILE A 379 15.39 -30.23 -9.90
C ILE A 379 14.82 -28.93 -10.48
N ILE A 380 15.55 -27.83 -10.34
CA ILE A 380 15.13 -26.54 -10.91
C ILE A 380 15.25 -26.59 -12.43
N GLU A 381 16.33 -27.14 -12.96
CA GLU A 381 16.57 -27.24 -14.41
C GLU A 381 15.58 -28.19 -15.11
N GLU A 382 15.17 -29.25 -14.45
CA GLU A 382 14.16 -30.20 -14.94
C GLU A 382 12.71 -29.68 -14.78
N SER A 383 12.48 -28.69 -13.91
CA SER A 383 11.13 -28.13 -13.66
C SER A 383 10.63 -27.28 -14.83
N CYS A 384 9.32 -27.07 -14.89
CA CYS A 384 8.69 -26.17 -15.85
C CYS A 384 9.20 -24.71 -15.76
N TYR A 385 9.91 -24.36 -14.68
CA TYR A 385 10.51 -23.04 -14.50
C TYR A 385 11.88 -22.89 -15.16
N ALA A 386 12.51 -23.99 -15.55
CA ALA A 386 13.77 -24.14 -16.26
C ALA A 386 15.02 -23.56 -15.57
N ASP A 387 14.94 -22.45 -14.84
CA ASP A 387 16.06 -21.91 -14.06
C ASP A 387 15.59 -21.05 -12.87
N TYR A 388 16.51 -20.86 -11.92
CA TYR A 388 16.30 -20.02 -10.75
C TYR A 388 15.97 -18.57 -11.12
N GLY A 389 16.58 -18.04 -12.17
CA GLY A 389 16.38 -16.67 -12.64
C GLY A 389 14.94 -16.41 -13.04
N ASN A 390 14.28 -17.38 -13.66
CA ASN A 390 12.87 -17.30 -14.08
C ASN A 390 11.95 -17.16 -12.87
N ILE A 391 12.16 -17.92 -11.81
CA ILE A 391 11.38 -17.82 -10.56
C ILE A 391 11.52 -16.42 -9.94
N ILE A 392 12.76 -15.93 -9.88
CA ILE A 392 13.03 -14.57 -9.34
C ILE A 392 12.46 -13.49 -10.25
N TYR A 393 12.47 -13.70 -11.58
CA TYR A 393 11.88 -12.77 -12.53
C TYR A 393 10.38 -12.65 -12.32
N ILE A 394 9.64 -13.75 -12.16
CA ILE A 394 8.20 -13.76 -11.89
C ILE A 394 7.87 -12.96 -10.64
N ASP A 395 8.59 -13.20 -9.53
CA ASP A 395 8.38 -12.49 -8.27
C ASP A 395 8.62 -10.98 -8.43
N ARG A 396 9.70 -10.57 -9.09
CA ARG A 396 9.99 -9.15 -9.33
C ARG A 396 8.99 -8.49 -10.28
N TYR A 397 8.60 -9.20 -11.31
CA TYR A 397 7.68 -8.70 -12.33
C TYR A 397 6.31 -8.40 -11.73
N THR A 398 5.76 -9.35 -10.98
CA THR A 398 4.46 -9.19 -10.31
C THR A 398 4.50 -8.13 -9.20
N ASP A 399 5.55 -8.14 -8.36
CA ASP A 399 5.74 -7.14 -7.30
C ASP A 399 5.85 -5.72 -7.87
N SER A 400 6.57 -5.54 -8.96
CA SER A 400 6.70 -4.25 -9.67
C SER A 400 5.34 -3.72 -10.15
N GLY A 401 4.51 -4.57 -10.79
CA GLY A 401 3.17 -4.21 -11.24
C GLY A 401 2.26 -3.81 -10.09
N ILE A 402 2.23 -4.63 -9.04
CA ILE A 402 1.40 -4.39 -7.85
C ILE A 402 1.84 -3.15 -7.07
N LYS A 403 3.14 -2.92 -6.90
CA LYS A 403 3.65 -1.69 -6.29
C LYS A 403 3.18 -0.47 -7.07
N LYS A 404 3.24 -0.54 -8.40
CA LYS A 404 2.76 0.56 -9.24
C LYS A 404 1.27 0.80 -9.07
N ALA A 405 0.44 -0.26 -9.04
CA ALA A 405 -1.00 -0.14 -8.79
C ALA A 405 -1.29 0.51 -7.42
N ARG A 406 -0.63 0.05 -6.35
CA ARG A 406 -0.78 0.64 -5.00
C ARG A 406 -0.42 2.11 -4.98
N THR A 407 0.71 2.47 -5.59
CA THR A 407 1.16 3.86 -5.69
C THR A 407 0.12 4.73 -6.37
N GLU A 408 -0.43 4.30 -7.50
CA GLU A 408 -1.43 5.09 -8.24
C GLU A 408 -2.78 5.17 -7.51
N LYS A 409 -3.21 4.08 -6.84
CA LYS A 409 -4.42 4.09 -6.01
C LYS A 409 -4.26 5.09 -4.85
N ALA A 410 -3.13 5.04 -4.13
CA ALA A 410 -2.84 5.98 -3.06
C ALA A 410 -2.78 7.43 -3.57
N ARG A 411 -2.24 7.66 -4.79
CA ARG A 411 -2.26 8.98 -5.45
C ARG A 411 -3.67 9.47 -5.74
N ALA A 412 -4.52 8.61 -6.26
CA ALA A 412 -5.91 8.94 -6.55
C ALA A 412 -6.66 9.29 -5.26
N GLU A 413 -6.53 8.48 -4.22
CA GLU A 413 -7.14 8.70 -2.90
C GLU A 413 -6.62 9.98 -2.24
N ALA A 414 -5.32 10.28 -2.34
CA ALA A 414 -4.75 11.51 -1.83
C ALA A 414 -5.29 12.75 -2.56
N ARG A 415 -5.43 12.67 -3.91
CA ARG A 415 -6.05 13.75 -4.70
C ARG A 415 -7.52 13.94 -4.33
N GLU A 416 -8.24 12.86 -4.10
CA GLU A 416 -9.64 12.91 -3.68
C GLU A 416 -9.78 13.49 -2.27
N ARG A 417 -8.93 13.06 -1.32
CA ARG A 417 -8.85 13.68 0.00
C ARG A 417 -8.48 15.15 -0.09
N ALA A 418 -7.49 15.53 -0.91
CA ALA A 418 -7.12 16.92 -1.12
C ALA A 418 -8.27 17.74 -1.72
N ARG A 419 -9.08 17.18 -2.62
CA ARG A 419 -10.32 17.81 -3.12
C ARG A 419 -11.38 17.93 -2.04
N ASN A 420 -11.53 16.91 -1.19
CA ASN A 420 -12.49 16.90 -0.09
C ASN A 420 -12.00 17.72 1.12
N TYR A 421 -10.66 17.89 1.28
CA TYR A 421 -10.05 18.80 2.27
C TYR A 421 -10.08 20.26 1.82
N SER A 422 -10.25 20.55 0.52
CA SER A 422 -10.63 21.88 0.10
C SER A 422 -12.03 22.27 0.61
N SER A 423 -12.81 21.28 1.15
CA SER A 423 -14.08 21.50 1.83
C SER A 423 -14.04 21.39 3.38
N GLY A 424 -12.88 21.26 4.02
CA GLY A 424 -12.83 21.10 5.48
C GLY A 424 -11.42 21.05 6.08
N GLY A 425 -10.74 22.16 6.23
CA GLY A 425 -9.79 22.37 7.33
C GLY A 425 -8.40 21.77 7.23
N GLY A 426 -7.63 22.07 6.20
CA GLY A 426 -6.20 21.85 6.03
C GLY A 426 -5.63 22.84 5.03
N GLY A 427 -6.27 23.98 4.87
CA GLY A 427 -5.82 25.02 3.99
C GLY A 427 -4.71 25.87 4.63
N PHE A 428 -3.80 26.38 3.82
CA PHE A 428 -2.93 27.45 4.27
C PHE A 428 -3.74 28.58 4.89
N SER A 429 -3.42 28.98 6.11
CA SER A 429 -4.02 30.15 6.72
C SER A 429 -3.43 31.41 6.14
N SER A 430 -4.24 32.43 5.84
CA SER A 430 -3.75 33.77 5.55
C SER A 430 -3.28 34.41 6.85
N GLY A 431 -1.95 34.40 7.08
CA GLY A 431 -1.38 34.97 8.28
C GLY A 431 -1.17 36.46 8.13
N GLY A 432 -1.73 37.26 9.01
CA GLY A 432 -1.18 38.57 9.31
C GLY A 432 0.10 38.40 10.11
N GLY A 433 1.25 38.62 9.45
CA GLY A 433 2.47 39.12 10.03
C GLY A 433 3.16 38.49 11.25
N GLY A 434 2.94 37.22 11.61
CA GLY A 434 3.56 36.61 12.78
C GLY A 434 4.53 35.46 12.52
N GLY A 435 4.77 35.09 11.29
CA GLY A 435 5.73 34.01 10.98
C GLY A 435 7.17 34.49 11.18
N GLY A 436 7.73 34.24 12.36
CA GLY A 436 9.14 34.44 12.61
C GLY A 436 9.95 33.57 11.66
N SER A 437 10.66 34.22 10.72
CA SER A 437 11.67 33.54 9.92
C SER A 437 12.77 33.07 10.84
N PHE A 438 12.86 31.74 11.03
CA PHE A 438 14.03 31.17 11.67
C PHE A 438 15.23 31.36 10.76
N GLY A 439 15.98 32.41 11.08
CA GLY A 439 17.38 32.69 10.80
C GLY A 439 18.02 31.98 9.62
N GLY A 440 17.60 32.31 8.47
CA GLY A 440 18.34 32.05 7.26
C GLY A 440 18.14 33.27 6.38
N GLY A 441 19.06 34.20 6.40
CA GLY A 441 19.05 35.34 5.52
C GLY A 441 18.97 34.92 4.07
N GLY A 442 17.76 34.78 3.56
CA GLY A 442 17.50 34.73 2.14
C GLY A 442 17.32 36.13 1.61
N SER A 443 18.44 36.79 1.29
CA SER A 443 18.40 37.96 0.44
C SER A 443 17.68 37.64 -0.84
N GLY A 444 16.64 38.42 -1.15
CA GLY A 444 15.79 38.24 -2.28
C GLY A 444 16.54 38.01 -3.58
N VAL A 445 16.27 36.91 -4.23
CA VAL A 445 16.66 36.68 -5.61
C VAL A 445 15.60 37.34 -6.46
N GLY A 446 15.84 38.59 -6.81
CA GLY A 446 15.11 39.25 -7.89
C GLY A 446 15.46 38.58 -9.21
N ILE A 447 14.45 37.94 -9.85
CA ILE A 447 14.61 37.49 -11.24
C ILE A 447 14.42 38.74 -12.11
N ARG A 448 15.51 39.17 -12.74
CA ARG A 448 15.47 40.14 -13.86
C ARG A 448 15.12 39.42 -15.15
#